data_58b6a5b2674d63d39441e83c4d461b09
#
_entry.id   58b6a5b2674d63d39441e83c4d461b09
#
_cell.length_a   1.000
_cell.length_b   1.000
_cell.length_c   1.000
_cell.angle_alpha   90.00
_cell.angle_beta   90.00
_cell.angle_gamma   90.00
#
_symmetry.space_group_name_H-M   'P 1'
#
loop_
_entity.id
_entity.type
_entity.pdbx_description
1 polymer ?
#
loop_
_entity_poly.entity_id
_entity_poly.type
_entity_poly.pdbx_seq_one_letter_code
_entity_poly.pdbx_strand_id
1 'polypeptide(L)'
;MDLEDDPKTAISHPQKPPRFRNLGLALRVLVLCVAISGIVVAAIPASRNAVAIGILGPAFVTALCWSLIELVCSVTKTLPTVRPSFSFVIHCFITLGSIACLACFGWFRDWWPGGNALDDDTEPSEPLFFAALVLACVSTVVEISLCIIGLIE
;
A
#
# COMPACT_ATOMS: atom_id res chain seq x y z
N MET A 1 43.79 -31.65 -33.41
CA MET A 1 42.91 -32.13 -32.38
C MET A 1 42.23 -30.89 -31.83
N ASP A 2 41.26 -30.41 -32.63
CA ASP A 2 40.60 -29.13 -32.45
C ASP A 2 39.50 -29.32 -31.41
N LEU A 3 39.68 -28.65 -30.26
CA LEU A 3 38.64 -28.52 -29.24
C LEU A 3 37.64 -27.49 -29.72
N GLU A 4 36.52 -27.97 -30.21
CA GLU A 4 35.34 -27.24 -30.60
C GLU A 4 34.79 -26.51 -29.38
N ASP A 5 34.97 -25.17 -29.39
CA ASP A 5 34.38 -24.25 -28.41
C ASP A 5 32.86 -24.28 -28.59
N ASP A 6 32.21 -24.96 -27.67
CA ASP A 6 30.74 -25.03 -27.56
C ASP A 6 30.18 -23.62 -27.20
N PRO A 7 29.44 -22.91 -28.05
CA PRO A 7 28.89 -21.62 -27.70
C PRO A 7 27.81 -21.83 -26.67
N LYS A 8 28.15 -21.56 -25.40
CA LYS A 8 27.21 -21.51 -24.28
C LYS A 8 25.95 -20.77 -24.73
N THR A 9 24.91 -21.55 -24.87
CA THR A 9 23.54 -21.04 -25.07
C THR A 9 23.24 -20.04 -23.98
N ALA A 10 23.38 -18.78 -24.33
CA ALA A 10 22.92 -17.66 -23.52
C ALA A 10 21.39 -17.81 -23.41
N ILE A 11 20.94 -18.36 -22.27
CA ILE A 11 19.53 -18.38 -21.93
C ILE A 11 19.09 -16.92 -21.85
N SER A 12 18.54 -16.43 -22.97
CA SER A 12 17.92 -15.12 -23.01
C SER A 12 16.69 -15.18 -22.09
N HIS A 13 16.83 -14.64 -20.88
CA HIS A 13 15.68 -14.40 -20.04
C HIS A 13 14.66 -13.56 -20.83
N PRO A 14 13.41 -14.01 -20.91
CA PRO A 14 12.38 -13.27 -21.64
C PRO A 14 12.27 -11.88 -21.04
N GLN A 15 12.65 -10.89 -21.83
CA GLN A 15 12.61 -9.48 -21.43
C GLN A 15 11.14 -9.08 -21.30
N LYS A 16 10.70 -8.81 -20.05
CA LYS A 16 9.33 -8.40 -19.72
C LYS A 16 8.83 -7.30 -20.66
N PRO A 17 7.60 -7.40 -21.18
CA PRO A 17 7.03 -6.34 -21.99
C PRO A 17 6.97 -5.03 -21.18
N PRO A 18 7.40 -3.90 -21.75
CA PRO A 18 7.57 -2.63 -21.02
C PRO A 18 6.29 -2.10 -20.37
N ARG A 19 5.12 -2.54 -20.84
CA ARG A 19 3.80 -2.13 -20.33
C ARG A 19 3.57 -2.56 -18.87
N PHE A 20 3.90 -3.78 -18.50
CA PHE A 20 3.69 -4.27 -17.13
C PHE A 20 4.62 -3.58 -16.11
N ARG A 21 5.84 -3.27 -16.50
CA ARG A 21 6.77 -2.52 -15.64
C ARG A 21 6.28 -1.12 -15.33
N ASN A 22 5.73 -0.42 -16.32
CA ASN A 22 5.21 0.92 -16.13
C ASN A 22 3.93 0.94 -15.30
N LEU A 23 3.08 -0.08 -15.45
CA LEU A 23 1.86 -0.24 -14.64
C LEU A 23 2.21 -0.47 -13.16
N GLY A 24 3.15 -1.37 -12.87
CA GLY A 24 3.60 -1.62 -11.51
C GLY A 24 4.20 -0.37 -10.86
N LEU A 25 5.00 0.41 -11.59
CA LEU A 25 5.54 1.68 -11.10
C LEU A 25 4.42 2.69 -10.81
N ALA A 26 3.45 2.84 -11.72
CA ALA A 26 2.33 3.76 -11.55
C ALA A 26 1.48 3.41 -10.32
N LEU A 27 1.21 2.12 -10.09
CA LEU A 27 0.47 1.65 -8.92
C LEU A 27 1.22 1.93 -7.61
N ARG A 28 2.55 1.75 -7.58
CA ARG A 28 3.36 2.07 -6.40
C ARG A 28 3.34 3.56 -6.06
N VAL A 29 3.45 4.42 -7.08
CA VAL A 29 3.32 5.87 -6.89
C VAL A 29 1.92 6.22 -6.39
N LEU A 30 0.89 5.56 -6.89
CA LEU A 30 -0.48 5.74 -6.42
C LEU A 30 -0.63 5.35 -4.95
N VAL A 31 -0.08 4.19 -4.51
CA VAL A 31 -0.08 3.79 -3.10
C VAL A 31 0.60 4.84 -2.23
N LEU A 32 1.75 5.36 -2.65
CA LEU A 32 2.46 6.41 -1.91
C LEU A 32 1.58 7.66 -1.73
N CYS A 33 0.95 8.13 -2.81
CA CYS A 33 0.07 9.30 -2.75
C CYS A 33 -1.13 9.07 -1.83
N VAL A 34 -1.79 7.91 -1.95
CA VAL A 34 -2.96 7.55 -1.14
C VAL A 34 -2.58 7.37 0.32
N ALA A 35 -1.45 6.71 0.61
CA ALA A 35 -0.98 6.50 1.98
C ALA A 35 -0.62 7.82 2.67
N ILE A 36 0.10 8.72 1.99
CA ILE A 36 0.41 10.07 2.52
C ILE A 36 -0.88 10.85 2.79
N SER A 37 -1.80 10.87 1.83
CA SER A 37 -3.10 11.56 2.00
C SER A 37 -3.90 10.94 3.15
N GLY A 38 -3.90 9.62 3.28
CA GLY A 38 -4.58 8.90 4.35
C GLY A 38 -4.01 9.24 5.74
N ILE A 39 -2.68 9.29 5.88
CA ILE A 39 -2.02 9.70 7.12
C ILE A 39 -2.40 11.15 7.48
N VAL A 40 -2.35 12.06 6.52
CA VAL A 40 -2.69 13.48 6.76
C VAL A 40 -4.13 13.62 7.22
N VAL A 41 -5.08 13.01 6.49
CA VAL A 41 -6.52 13.08 6.81
C VAL A 41 -6.82 12.43 8.16
N ALA A 42 -6.19 11.30 8.49
CA ALA A 42 -6.35 10.64 9.78
C ALA A 42 -5.70 11.40 10.95
N ALA A 43 -4.66 12.21 10.67
CA ALA A 43 -3.95 12.98 11.68
C ALA A 43 -4.66 14.29 12.05
N ILE A 44 -5.44 14.89 11.16
CA ILE A 44 -6.15 16.16 11.43
C ILE A 44 -7.03 16.07 12.69
N PRO A 45 -7.91 15.07 12.85
CA PRO A 45 -8.74 14.94 14.04
C PRO A 45 -7.99 14.37 15.25
N ALA A 46 -6.72 13.96 15.13
CA ALA A 46 -6.00 13.22 16.18
C ALA A 46 -5.84 14.02 17.49
N SER A 47 -5.84 15.35 17.45
CA SER A 47 -5.80 16.20 18.65
C SER A 47 -7.04 16.09 19.53
N ARG A 48 -8.18 15.72 18.94
CA ARG A 48 -9.47 15.55 19.62
C ARG A 48 -9.86 14.07 19.78
N ASN A 49 -9.59 13.28 18.76
CA ASN A 49 -9.88 11.85 18.75
C ASN A 49 -8.84 11.10 17.90
N ALA A 50 -7.97 10.33 18.58
CA ALA A 50 -6.89 9.59 17.95
C ALA A 50 -7.31 8.23 17.34
N VAL A 51 -8.60 7.88 17.33
CA VAL A 51 -9.08 6.56 16.87
C VAL A 51 -8.71 6.31 15.42
N ALA A 52 -8.92 7.28 14.52
CA ALA A 52 -8.60 7.11 13.11
C ALA A 52 -7.12 6.86 12.88
N ILE A 53 -6.24 7.69 13.44
CA ILE A 53 -4.79 7.53 13.28
C ILE A 53 -4.28 6.28 14.02
N GLY A 54 -4.87 5.93 15.16
CA GLY A 54 -4.49 4.74 15.92
C GLY A 54 -4.80 3.43 15.22
N ILE A 55 -5.92 3.33 14.50
CA ILE A 55 -6.35 2.10 13.82
C ILE A 55 -5.84 2.06 12.38
N LEU A 56 -6.01 3.13 11.61
CA LEU A 56 -5.64 3.17 10.19
C LEU A 56 -4.19 3.58 9.96
N GLY A 57 -3.58 4.32 10.89
CA GLY A 57 -2.19 4.79 10.79
C GLY A 57 -1.18 3.68 10.51
N PRO A 58 -1.16 2.58 11.28
CA PRO A 58 -0.26 1.46 11.02
C PRO A 58 -0.39 0.88 9.62
N ALA A 59 -1.60 0.75 9.08
CA ALA A 59 -1.83 0.25 7.74
C ALA A 59 -1.24 1.19 6.67
N PHE A 60 -1.49 2.50 6.77
CA PHE A 60 -0.91 3.48 5.85
C PHE A 60 0.60 3.56 5.95
N VAL A 61 1.17 3.54 7.16
CA VAL A 61 2.62 3.61 7.36
C VAL A 61 3.32 2.38 6.80
N THR A 62 2.79 1.17 7.01
CA THR A 62 3.38 -0.05 6.46
C THR A 62 3.32 -0.07 4.94
N ALA A 63 2.19 0.31 4.33
CA ALA A 63 2.04 0.43 2.89
C ALA A 63 3.01 1.48 2.30
N LEU A 64 3.13 2.64 2.96
CA LEU A 64 4.06 3.71 2.57
C LEU A 64 5.51 3.22 2.59
N CYS A 65 5.96 2.66 3.72
CA CYS A 65 7.34 2.21 3.89
C CYS A 65 7.71 1.14 2.86
N TRP A 66 6.82 0.16 2.65
CA TRP A 66 7.08 -0.92 1.71
C TRP A 66 7.12 -0.41 0.26
N SER A 67 6.14 0.38 -0.16
CA SER A 67 6.10 0.97 -1.50
C SER A 67 7.30 1.87 -1.77
N LEU A 68 7.79 2.60 -0.75
CA LEU A 68 9.00 3.41 -0.86
C LEU A 68 10.24 2.55 -1.08
N ILE A 69 10.40 1.46 -0.31
CA ILE A 69 11.52 0.51 -0.45
C ILE A 69 11.53 -0.06 -1.87
N GLU A 70 10.40 -0.56 -2.34
CA GLU A 70 10.31 -1.15 -3.69
C GLU A 70 10.58 -0.11 -4.78
N LEU A 71 10.10 1.13 -4.62
CA LEU A 71 10.35 2.22 -5.55
C LEU A 71 11.85 2.56 -5.61
N VAL A 72 12.49 2.70 -4.45
CA VAL A 72 13.94 2.97 -4.36
C VAL A 72 14.73 1.83 -4.99
N CYS A 73 14.43 0.57 -4.68
CA CYS A 73 15.07 -0.59 -5.29
C CYS A 73 14.91 -0.62 -6.82
N SER A 74 13.72 -0.23 -7.31
CA SER A 74 13.44 -0.18 -8.75
C SER A 74 14.19 0.91 -9.49
N VAL A 75 14.41 2.07 -8.84
CA VAL A 75 15.06 3.23 -9.45
C VAL A 75 16.58 3.13 -9.36
N THR A 76 17.13 2.72 -8.24
CA THR A 76 18.58 2.75 -8.00
C THR A 76 19.35 1.67 -8.73
N LYS A 77 18.71 0.59 -9.19
CA LYS A 77 19.33 -0.58 -9.87
C LYS A 77 20.59 -1.15 -9.18
N THR A 78 21.06 -0.51 -8.13
CA THR A 78 22.26 -0.84 -7.36
C THR A 78 21.99 -1.86 -6.26
N LEU A 79 20.75 -1.97 -5.83
CA LEU A 79 20.32 -2.94 -4.83
C LEU A 79 19.90 -4.25 -5.53
N PRO A 80 20.20 -5.41 -4.92
CA PRO A 80 19.70 -6.67 -5.44
C PRO A 80 18.18 -6.60 -5.58
N THR A 81 17.68 -6.91 -6.76
CA THR A 81 16.24 -6.96 -7.01
C THR A 81 15.57 -7.86 -5.98
N VAL A 82 14.60 -7.31 -5.27
CA VAL A 82 13.81 -8.09 -4.30
C VAL A 82 13.21 -9.27 -5.06
N ARG A 83 13.40 -10.48 -4.54
CA ARG A 83 12.82 -11.67 -5.16
C ARG A 83 11.32 -11.51 -5.26
N PRO A 84 10.69 -11.78 -6.42
CA PRO A 84 9.25 -11.56 -6.61
C PRO A 84 8.41 -12.30 -5.57
N SER A 85 8.81 -13.51 -5.19
CA SER A 85 8.12 -14.28 -4.14
C SER A 85 8.12 -13.58 -2.78
N PHE A 86 9.21 -12.88 -2.43
CA PHE A 86 9.29 -12.16 -1.15
C PHE A 86 8.42 -10.91 -1.16
N SER A 87 8.45 -10.15 -2.26
CA SER A 87 7.56 -8.98 -2.45
C SER A 87 6.09 -9.40 -2.38
N PHE A 88 5.70 -10.49 -3.04
CA PHE A 88 4.35 -11.03 -2.98
C PHE A 88 3.90 -11.35 -1.55
N VAL A 89 4.73 -12.05 -0.77
CA VAL A 89 4.39 -12.39 0.62
C VAL A 89 4.17 -11.14 1.46
N ILE A 90 5.01 -10.12 1.31
CA ILE A 90 4.85 -8.87 2.06
C ILE A 90 3.58 -8.14 1.65
N HIS A 91 3.27 -8.04 0.36
CA HIS A 91 2.01 -7.45 -0.10
C HIS A 91 0.79 -8.18 0.46
N CYS A 92 0.83 -9.52 0.55
CA CYS A 92 -0.23 -10.29 1.21
C CYS A 92 -0.38 -9.91 2.69
N PHE A 93 0.72 -9.78 3.43
CA PHE A 93 0.66 -9.36 4.85
C PHE A 93 0.12 -7.94 5.01
N ILE A 94 0.56 -6.99 4.18
CA ILE A 94 0.07 -5.61 4.19
C ILE A 94 -1.43 -5.59 3.89
N THR A 95 -1.88 -6.31 2.86
CA THR A 95 -3.29 -6.40 2.48
C THR A 95 -4.15 -6.97 3.59
N LEU A 96 -3.74 -8.08 4.20
CA LEU A 96 -4.46 -8.69 5.33
C LEU A 96 -4.51 -7.75 6.55
N GLY A 97 -3.40 -7.10 6.86
CA GLY A 97 -3.33 -6.09 7.92
C GLY A 97 -4.26 -4.90 7.65
N SER A 98 -4.30 -4.41 6.42
CA SER A 98 -5.18 -3.31 6.01
C SER A 98 -6.66 -3.70 6.11
N ILE A 99 -7.04 -4.91 5.69
CA ILE A 99 -8.40 -5.43 5.83
C ILE A 99 -8.78 -5.54 7.31
N ALA A 100 -7.89 -6.03 8.16
CA ALA A 100 -8.13 -6.11 9.60
C ALA A 100 -8.32 -4.72 10.22
N CYS A 101 -7.47 -3.74 9.86
CA CYS A 101 -7.61 -2.35 10.32
C CYS A 101 -8.93 -1.72 9.85
N LEU A 102 -9.35 -1.96 8.60
CA LEU A 102 -10.62 -1.50 8.07
C LEU A 102 -11.81 -2.11 8.82
N ALA A 103 -11.77 -3.42 9.08
CA ALA A 103 -12.80 -4.11 9.83
C ALA A 103 -12.90 -3.58 11.26
N CYS A 104 -11.76 -3.41 11.95
CA CYS A 104 -11.71 -2.80 13.27
C CYS A 104 -12.25 -1.37 13.26
N PHE A 105 -11.84 -0.55 12.31
CA PHE A 105 -12.30 0.83 12.21
C PHE A 105 -13.80 0.93 11.96
N GLY A 106 -14.36 0.04 11.12
CA GLY A 106 -15.80 -0.06 10.90
C GLY A 106 -16.57 -0.56 12.11
N TRP A 107 -15.98 -1.52 12.87
CA TRP A 107 -16.57 -2.06 14.11
C TRP A 107 -16.67 -1.00 15.20
N PHE A 108 -15.67 -0.13 15.33
CA PHE A 108 -15.64 0.95 16.31
C PHE A 108 -16.33 2.24 15.85
N ARG A 109 -17.27 2.14 14.90
CA ARG A 109 -18.02 3.29 14.38
C ARG A 109 -18.73 4.10 15.48
N ASP A 110 -19.22 3.43 16.53
CA ASP A 110 -19.92 4.09 17.66
C ASP A 110 -18.98 5.02 18.47
N TRP A 111 -17.67 4.90 18.29
CA TRP A 111 -16.66 5.74 18.92
C TRP A 111 -16.28 6.95 18.07
N TRP A 112 -16.89 7.07 16.89
CA TRP A 112 -16.65 8.22 16.04
C TRP A 112 -17.32 9.45 16.63
N PRO A 113 -16.69 10.67 16.57
CA PRO A 113 -17.30 11.90 17.00
C PRO A 113 -18.54 12.19 16.13
N GLY A 114 -19.68 12.41 16.75
CA GLY A 114 -20.96 12.64 16.05
C GLY A 114 -22.05 11.63 16.37
N GLY A 115 -21.72 10.51 17.04
CA GLY A 115 -22.69 9.48 17.42
C GLY A 115 -23.65 9.89 18.57
N ASN A 116 -23.32 10.92 19.33
CA ASN A 116 -24.18 11.46 20.40
C ASN A 116 -24.52 12.92 20.10
N ALA A 117 -25.68 13.15 19.55
CA ALA A 117 -26.24 14.43 19.09
C ALA A 117 -26.57 15.42 20.23
N LEU A 118 -25.72 15.61 21.22
CA LEU A 118 -25.97 16.51 22.37
C LEU A 118 -24.93 17.64 22.53
N ASP A 119 -23.87 17.70 21.69
CA ASP A 119 -22.92 18.81 21.70
C ASP A 119 -23.03 19.59 20.39
N ASP A 120 -23.72 20.73 20.47
CA ASP A 120 -24.09 21.64 19.37
C ASP A 120 -22.88 22.41 18.78
N ASP A 121 -21.66 22.20 19.29
CA ASP A 121 -20.43 22.88 18.89
C ASP A 121 -19.46 21.96 18.10
N THR A 122 -19.91 20.84 17.56
CA THR A 122 -19.05 19.86 16.88
C THR A 122 -18.76 20.29 15.44
N GLU A 123 -17.57 20.86 15.23
CA GLU A 123 -16.95 20.94 13.89
C GLU A 123 -16.97 19.59 13.17
N PRO A 124 -17.05 19.58 11.81
CA PRO A 124 -17.31 18.41 10.99
C PRO A 124 -16.10 17.44 10.96
N SER A 125 -15.90 16.68 12.04
CA SER A 125 -14.90 15.61 12.07
C SER A 125 -15.38 14.32 11.38
N GLU A 126 -16.69 14.11 11.31
CA GLU A 126 -17.30 12.95 10.65
C GLU A 126 -16.88 12.79 9.17
N PRO A 127 -16.88 13.83 8.31
CA PRO A 127 -16.44 13.70 6.94
C PRO A 127 -14.95 13.35 6.82
N LEU A 128 -14.10 13.72 7.78
CA LEU A 128 -12.69 13.35 7.78
C LEU A 128 -12.49 11.86 8.09
N PHE A 129 -13.27 11.32 9.03
CA PHE A 129 -13.27 9.88 9.33
C PHE A 129 -13.75 9.07 8.13
N PHE A 130 -14.80 9.53 7.46
CA PHE A 130 -15.28 8.90 6.24
C PHE A 130 -14.26 8.99 5.10
N ALA A 131 -13.61 10.14 4.92
CA ALA A 131 -12.54 10.31 3.94
C ALA A 131 -11.35 9.39 4.23
N ALA A 132 -10.94 9.25 5.50
CA ALA A 132 -9.88 8.31 5.89
C ALA A 132 -10.27 6.85 5.58
N LEU A 133 -11.54 6.47 5.82
CA LEU A 133 -12.05 5.15 5.48
C LEU A 133 -12.00 4.89 3.97
N VAL A 134 -12.45 5.85 3.16
CA VAL A 134 -12.42 5.74 1.68
C VAL A 134 -10.99 5.60 1.19
N LEU A 135 -10.06 6.42 1.70
CA LEU A 135 -8.64 6.32 1.33
C LEU A 135 -8.04 4.97 1.72
N ALA A 136 -8.41 4.43 2.88
CA ALA A 136 -7.96 3.10 3.31
C ALA A 136 -8.52 1.99 2.42
N CYS A 137 -9.79 2.08 2.00
CA CYS A 137 -10.38 1.15 1.02
C CYS A 137 -9.65 1.22 -0.33
N VAL A 138 -9.38 2.42 -0.84
CA VAL A 138 -8.64 2.61 -2.09
C VAL A 138 -7.23 2.03 -1.98
N SER A 139 -6.51 2.31 -0.88
CA SER A 139 -5.18 1.74 -0.62
C SER A 139 -5.21 0.21 -0.66
N THR A 140 -6.18 -0.40 0.02
CA THR A 140 -6.32 -1.87 0.07
C THR A 140 -6.61 -2.46 -1.31
N VAL A 141 -7.44 -1.84 -2.13
CA VAL A 141 -7.72 -2.28 -3.51
C VAL A 141 -6.46 -2.23 -4.38
N VAL A 142 -5.66 -1.16 -4.24
CA VAL A 142 -4.40 -1.04 -4.99
C VAL A 142 -3.38 -2.08 -4.53
N GLU A 143 -3.28 -2.37 -3.23
CA GLU A 143 -2.42 -3.44 -2.70
C GLU A 143 -2.84 -4.82 -3.20
N ILE A 144 -4.13 -5.11 -3.27
CA ILE A 144 -4.66 -6.36 -3.88
C ILE A 144 -4.24 -6.44 -5.35
N SER A 145 -4.32 -5.32 -6.08
CA SER A 145 -3.90 -5.28 -7.49
C SER A 145 -2.41 -5.56 -7.65
N LEU A 146 -1.56 -5.04 -6.75
CA LEU A 146 -0.13 -5.34 -6.72
C LEU A 146 0.15 -6.81 -6.36
N CYS A 147 -0.62 -7.40 -5.43
CA CYS A 147 -0.56 -8.84 -5.14
C CYS A 147 -0.87 -9.68 -6.38
N ILE A 148 -1.92 -9.35 -7.12
CA ILE A 148 -2.31 -10.07 -8.33
C ILE A 148 -1.22 -9.98 -9.40
N ILE A 149 -0.67 -8.79 -9.62
CA ILE A 149 0.45 -8.59 -10.56
C ILE A 149 1.65 -9.43 -10.15
N GLY A 150 2.01 -9.41 -8.86
CA GLY A 150 3.11 -10.23 -8.33
C GLY A 150 2.87 -11.74 -8.43
N LEU A 151 1.63 -12.20 -8.48
CA LEU A 151 1.28 -13.61 -8.68
C LEU A 151 1.43 -14.04 -10.15
N ILE A 152 1.19 -13.12 -11.09
CA ILE A 152 1.26 -13.38 -12.54
C ILE A 152 2.74 -13.33 -13.03
N GLU A 153 3.62 -12.66 -12.31
CA GLU A 153 5.04 -12.51 -12.60
C GLU A 153 5.88 -13.70 -12.14
#